data_5fc2b2ea791c17eebca78b5af66b6c94
#
_entry.id   5fc2b2ea791c17eebca78b5af66b6c94
#
_cell.length_a   1.000
_cell.length_b   1.000
_cell.length_c   1.000
_cell.angle_alpha   90.00
_cell.angle_beta   90.00
_cell.angle_gamma   90.00
#
_symmetry.space_group_name_H-M   'P 1'
#
loop_
_entity.id
_entity.type
_entity.pdbx_description
1 polymer ?
#
loop_
_entity_poly.entity_id
_entity_poly.type
_entity_poly.pdbx_seq_one_letter_code
_entity_poly.pdbx_strand_id
1 'polypeptide(L)'
;PYALRDTLEALGMQDISQVGNVVSGRLPIESIDALEGVDALQFARPSYAMVNAGSVDSQGDAAMRADDARTLFGVDGTGITVGTLSDSFDRFSDAAGNVASGDLPAGIVVLDDTVAGTDEGRAMMQIIHDVAPGAGQAFHTAFGGQADFALGIQELAGCPPGSAPGCTPGGVAADVIVDDVIYF
;
A
#
# COMPACT_ATOMS: atom_id res chain seq x y z
N PRO A 1 -32.54 -12.35 5.95
CA PRO A 1 -31.53 -11.38 6.31
C PRO A 1 -31.62 -10.94 7.77
N TYR A 2 -32.85 -10.72 8.31
CA TYR A 2 -33.05 -10.26 9.70
C TYR A 2 -32.67 -11.31 10.74
N ALA A 3 -32.90 -12.60 10.46
CA ALA A 3 -32.63 -13.70 11.40
C ALA A 3 -31.14 -13.78 11.84
N LEU A 4 -30.19 -13.49 10.96
CA LEU A 4 -28.75 -13.46 11.33
C LEU A 4 -28.46 -12.31 12.31
N ARG A 5 -28.96 -11.12 12.03
CA ARG A 5 -28.81 -9.98 12.92
C ARG A 5 -29.36 -10.26 14.32
N ASP A 6 -30.60 -10.72 14.39
CA ASP A 6 -31.27 -11.00 15.67
C ASP A 6 -30.51 -12.08 16.48
N THR A 7 -29.94 -13.08 15.78
CA THR A 7 -29.12 -14.12 16.42
C THR A 7 -27.82 -13.52 16.96
N LEU A 8 -27.13 -12.67 16.20
CA LEU A 8 -25.88 -12.03 16.63
C LEU A 8 -26.11 -11.06 17.79
N GLU A 9 -27.24 -10.33 17.79
CA GLU A 9 -27.65 -9.48 18.90
C GLU A 9 -27.90 -10.29 20.17
N ALA A 10 -28.57 -11.45 20.05
CA ALA A 10 -28.79 -12.37 21.17
C ALA A 10 -27.49 -12.97 21.73
N LEU A 11 -26.42 -13.08 20.91
CA LEU A 11 -25.08 -13.48 21.32
C LEU A 11 -24.28 -12.31 21.94
N GLY A 12 -24.89 -11.15 22.10
CA GLY A 12 -24.29 -9.99 22.75
C GLY A 12 -23.58 -9.03 21.79
N MET A 13 -23.79 -9.17 20.50
CA MET A 13 -23.20 -8.24 19.52
C MET A 13 -23.76 -6.84 19.70
N GLN A 14 -22.90 -5.84 19.72
CA GLN A 14 -23.19 -4.43 19.89
C GLN A 14 -22.82 -3.63 18.63
N ASP A 15 -23.35 -2.41 18.52
CA ASP A 15 -23.11 -1.48 17.41
C ASP A 15 -23.37 -2.13 16.03
N ILE A 16 -24.46 -2.88 15.92
CA ILE A 16 -24.77 -3.68 14.77
C ILE A 16 -25.22 -2.80 13.58
N SER A 17 -24.47 -2.91 12.49
CA SER A 17 -24.85 -2.38 11.17
C SER A 17 -25.08 -3.52 10.19
N GLN A 18 -26.07 -3.36 9.31
CA GLN A 18 -26.40 -4.36 8.29
C GLN A 18 -26.64 -3.71 6.93
N VAL A 19 -25.95 -4.25 5.91
CA VAL A 19 -26.19 -3.90 4.50
C VAL A 19 -26.27 -5.18 3.69
N GLY A 20 -27.44 -5.45 3.11
CA GLY A 20 -27.70 -6.69 2.40
C GLY A 20 -27.51 -7.92 3.31
N ASN A 21 -26.60 -8.80 2.94
CA ASN A 21 -26.25 -10.01 3.70
C ASN A 21 -25.01 -9.84 4.61
N VAL A 22 -24.46 -8.64 4.68
CA VAL A 22 -23.30 -8.34 5.54
C VAL A 22 -23.78 -7.69 6.83
N VAL A 23 -23.39 -8.27 7.95
CA VAL A 23 -23.62 -7.73 9.29
C VAL A 23 -22.27 -7.45 9.93
N SER A 24 -22.09 -6.26 10.50
CA SER A 24 -20.91 -5.86 11.25
C SER A 24 -21.30 -5.33 12.62
N GLY A 25 -20.42 -5.50 13.59
CA GLY A 25 -20.61 -5.06 14.98
C GLY A 25 -19.51 -5.57 15.88
N ARG A 26 -19.61 -5.34 17.19
CA ARG A 26 -18.69 -5.83 18.20
C ARG A 26 -19.29 -7.02 18.93
N LEU A 27 -18.73 -8.21 18.69
CA LEU A 27 -19.12 -9.44 19.38
C LEU A 27 -18.18 -9.69 20.58
N PRO A 28 -18.68 -10.05 21.77
CA PRO A 28 -17.84 -10.48 22.86
C PRO A 28 -16.97 -11.68 22.46
N ILE A 29 -15.71 -11.70 22.87
CA ILE A 29 -14.74 -12.77 22.51
C ILE A 29 -15.25 -14.13 22.99
N GLU A 30 -15.88 -14.19 24.15
CA GLU A 30 -16.49 -15.39 24.72
C GLU A 30 -17.65 -15.95 23.89
N SER A 31 -18.22 -15.16 22.98
CA SER A 31 -19.33 -15.59 22.10
C SER A 31 -18.84 -16.09 20.74
N ILE A 32 -17.53 -16.06 20.46
CA ILE A 32 -16.99 -16.45 19.14
C ILE A 32 -17.30 -17.91 18.84
N ASP A 33 -17.12 -18.81 19.79
CA ASP A 33 -17.36 -20.25 19.59
C ASP A 33 -18.83 -20.55 19.28
N ALA A 34 -19.75 -19.72 19.77
CA ALA A 34 -21.18 -19.88 19.49
C ALA A 34 -21.55 -19.57 18.03
N LEU A 35 -20.68 -18.92 17.27
CA LEU A 35 -20.88 -18.67 15.84
C LEU A 35 -20.94 -19.96 15.01
N GLU A 36 -20.29 -21.03 15.44
CA GLU A 36 -20.32 -22.33 14.77
C GLU A 36 -21.74 -22.92 14.69
N GLY A 37 -22.62 -22.56 15.64
CA GLY A 37 -24.00 -23.00 15.67
C GLY A 37 -24.99 -22.08 14.93
N VAL A 38 -24.55 -21.06 14.23
CA VAL A 38 -25.41 -20.09 13.54
C VAL A 38 -25.61 -20.49 12.08
N ASP A 39 -26.66 -21.25 11.78
CA ASP A 39 -26.95 -21.76 10.43
C ASP A 39 -27.01 -20.68 9.33
N ALA A 40 -27.42 -19.47 9.67
CA ALA A 40 -27.50 -18.34 8.74
C ALA A 40 -26.15 -17.67 8.45
N LEU A 41 -25.10 -18.02 9.20
CA LEU A 41 -23.75 -17.47 9.04
C LEU A 41 -22.94 -18.31 8.04
N GLN A 42 -22.51 -17.71 6.96
CA GLN A 42 -21.67 -18.37 5.97
C GLN A 42 -20.17 -18.15 6.23
N PHE A 43 -19.84 -16.99 6.78
CA PHE A 43 -18.45 -16.58 7.00
C PHE A 43 -18.39 -15.47 8.05
N ALA A 44 -17.42 -15.55 8.95
CA ALA A 44 -17.09 -14.49 9.90
C ALA A 44 -15.60 -14.18 9.85
N ARG A 45 -15.25 -12.91 9.93
CA ARG A 45 -13.87 -12.45 10.05
C ARG A 45 -13.81 -11.23 10.95
N PRO A 46 -12.68 -10.99 11.64
CA PRO A 46 -12.45 -9.72 12.27
C PRO A 46 -12.52 -8.59 11.24
N SER A 47 -13.23 -7.52 11.55
CA SER A 47 -13.24 -6.29 10.76
C SER A 47 -12.32 -5.31 11.48
N TYR A 48 -11.10 -5.20 10.99
CA TYR A 48 -10.20 -4.16 11.46
C TYR A 48 -10.57 -2.87 10.72
N ALA A 49 -11.13 -1.90 11.46
CA ALA A 49 -11.19 -0.55 10.95
C ALA A 49 -9.74 -0.03 10.89
N MET A 50 -9.22 0.13 9.70
CA MET A 50 -8.00 0.88 9.49
C MET A 50 -8.34 2.33 9.78
N VAL A 51 -7.88 2.83 10.91
CA VAL A 51 -7.88 4.27 11.19
C VAL A 51 -6.62 4.80 10.51
N ASN A 52 -6.77 5.67 9.51
CA ASN A 52 -5.70 6.50 9.01
C ASN A 52 -5.28 7.49 10.12
N ALA A 53 -4.50 7.03 11.04
CA ALA A 53 -3.87 7.85 12.05
C ALA A 53 -2.38 7.56 11.99
N GLY A 54 -1.67 8.27 11.13
CA GLY A 54 -0.24 8.34 10.97
C GLY A 54 0.57 7.08 11.31
N SER A 55 1.56 6.72 10.48
CA SER A 55 2.44 5.57 10.73
C SER A 55 1.68 4.24 10.85
N VAL A 56 0.91 3.90 9.83
CA VAL A 56 0.19 2.61 9.77
C VAL A 56 1.05 1.62 9.01
N ASP A 57 1.69 0.71 9.73
CA ASP A 57 2.38 -0.42 9.10
C ASP A 57 1.38 -1.27 8.32
N SER A 58 1.67 -1.55 7.05
CA SER A 58 0.83 -2.43 6.24
C SER A 58 0.87 -3.85 6.79
N GLN A 59 -0.26 -4.56 6.69
CA GLN A 59 -0.29 -5.99 7.06
C GLN A 59 0.68 -6.84 6.23
N GLY A 60 1.11 -6.32 5.08
CA GLY A 60 2.14 -6.92 4.23
C GLY A 60 3.49 -7.06 4.94
N ASP A 61 3.86 -6.10 5.76
CA ASP A 61 5.10 -6.13 6.53
C ASP A 61 5.19 -7.39 7.41
N ALA A 62 4.19 -7.62 8.25
CA ALA A 62 4.12 -8.79 9.11
C ALA A 62 3.89 -10.09 8.30
N ALA A 63 3.05 -10.07 7.26
CA ALA A 63 2.77 -11.25 6.44
C ALA A 63 4.00 -11.75 5.67
N MET A 64 4.86 -10.85 5.23
CA MET A 64 6.12 -11.14 4.58
C MET A 64 7.26 -11.42 5.57
N ARG A 65 7.03 -11.18 6.87
CA ARG A 65 8.03 -11.26 7.93
C ARG A 65 9.20 -10.28 7.73
N ALA A 66 8.92 -9.12 7.17
CA ALA A 66 9.93 -8.09 6.95
C ALA A 66 10.38 -7.46 8.29
N ASP A 67 9.48 -7.33 9.25
CA ASP A 67 9.76 -6.97 10.64
C ASP A 67 10.76 -7.94 11.31
N ASP A 68 10.57 -9.25 11.11
CA ASP A 68 11.52 -10.27 11.55
C ASP A 68 12.88 -10.11 10.87
N ALA A 69 12.91 -9.86 9.55
CA ALA A 69 14.16 -9.67 8.82
C ALA A 69 14.92 -8.43 9.33
N ARG A 70 14.22 -7.31 9.54
CA ARG A 70 14.82 -6.10 10.12
C ARG A 70 15.40 -6.36 11.50
N THR A 71 14.66 -7.07 12.35
CA THR A 71 15.08 -7.36 13.72
C THR A 71 16.24 -8.34 13.77
N LEU A 72 16.23 -9.42 12.97
CA LEU A 72 17.21 -10.49 13.03
C LEU A 72 18.52 -10.16 12.32
N PHE A 73 18.44 -9.40 11.22
CA PHE A 73 19.59 -9.15 10.35
C PHE A 73 20.05 -7.69 10.37
N GLY A 74 19.32 -6.79 11.02
CA GLY A 74 19.65 -5.37 11.07
C GLY A 74 19.57 -4.68 9.70
N VAL A 75 18.68 -5.13 8.82
CA VAL A 75 18.46 -4.60 7.48
C VAL A 75 17.13 -3.85 7.41
N ASP A 76 17.13 -2.63 6.92
CA ASP A 76 15.95 -1.77 6.84
C ASP A 76 15.81 -1.03 5.49
N GLY A 77 16.65 -1.37 4.52
CA GLY A 77 16.72 -0.70 3.22
C GLY A 77 17.68 0.49 3.19
N THR A 78 18.38 0.80 4.29
CA THR A 78 19.38 1.89 4.29
C THR A 78 20.44 1.69 3.20
N GLY A 79 20.62 2.72 2.37
CA GLY A 79 21.57 2.70 1.25
C GLY A 79 21.01 2.11 -0.05
N ILE A 80 19.75 1.69 -0.05
CA ILE A 80 19.02 1.22 -1.23
C ILE A 80 18.04 2.30 -1.68
N THR A 81 17.87 2.47 -2.98
CA THR A 81 16.82 3.31 -3.57
C THR A 81 15.84 2.43 -4.36
N VAL A 82 14.55 2.60 -4.11
CA VAL A 82 13.47 1.93 -4.83
C VAL A 82 12.77 2.92 -5.74
N GLY A 83 12.76 2.63 -7.04
CA GLY A 83 11.99 3.35 -8.05
C GLY A 83 10.63 2.71 -8.26
N THR A 84 9.57 3.50 -8.24
CA THR A 84 8.19 3.04 -8.43
C THR A 84 7.60 3.63 -9.71
N LEU A 85 6.98 2.77 -10.53
CA LEU A 85 6.17 3.18 -11.68
C LEU A 85 4.73 2.72 -11.47
N SER A 86 3.79 3.65 -11.52
CA SER A 86 2.35 3.41 -11.44
C SER A 86 1.58 4.57 -12.06
N ASP A 87 0.31 4.74 -11.72
CA ASP A 87 -0.54 5.78 -12.32
C ASP A 87 -0.12 7.20 -11.93
N SER A 88 -0.06 7.51 -10.63
CA SER A 88 0.29 8.83 -10.10
C SER A 88 0.78 8.77 -8.66
N PHE A 89 1.36 9.91 -8.20
CA PHE A 89 1.91 10.02 -6.85
C PHE A 89 1.18 11.03 -5.97
N ASP A 90 0.87 12.24 -6.48
CA ASP A 90 0.33 13.31 -5.63
C ASP A 90 -0.79 14.12 -6.30
N ARG A 91 -1.68 13.43 -7.02
CA ARG A 91 -2.85 14.05 -7.69
C ARG A 91 -3.84 14.64 -6.71
N PHE A 92 -3.95 14.09 -5.52
CA PHE A 92 -4.86 14.56 -4.47
C PHE A 92 -4.18 15.45 -3.43
N SER A 93 -2.89 15.78 -3.60
CA SER A 93 -2.12 16.69 -2.72
C SER A 93 -2.01 16.20 -1.27
N ASP A 94 -1.94 14.89 -1.07
CA ASP A 94 -1.85 14.25 0.26
C ASP A 94 -0.45 13.77 0.62
N ALA A 95 0.51 13.80 -0.32
CA ALA A 95 1.85 13.26 -0.11
C ALA A 95 2.59 13.95 1.05
N ALA A 96 2.46 15.26 1.18
CA ALA A 96 3.05 16.00 2.29
C ALA A 96 2.48 15.57 3.65
N GLY A 97 1.19 15.25 3.71
CA GLY A 97 0.53 14.69 4.89
C GLY A 97 1.08 13.33 5.26
N ASN A 98 1.29 12.45 4.27
CA ASN A 98 1.86 11.12 4.47
C ASN A 98 3.33 11.15 4.91
N VAL A 99 4.12 12.12 4.42
CA VAL A 99 5.48 12.35 4.95
C VAL A 99 5.43 12.84 6.40
N ALA A 100 4.52 13.76 6.72
CA ALA A 100 4.38 14.30 8.07
C ALA A 100 3.89 13.25 9.09
N SER A 101 3.08 12.30 8.67
CA SER A 101 2.60 11.18 9.49
C SER A 101 3.62 10.03 9.62
N GLY A 102 4.62 9.97 8.75
CA GLY A 102 5.61 8.90 8.71
C GLY A 102 5.20 7.70 7.82
N ASP A 103 4.14 7.83 7.03
CA ASP A 103 3.73 6.80 6.07
C ASP A 103 4.57 6.84 4.78
N LEU A 104 5.33 7.91 4.58
CA LEU A 104 6.27 8.06 3.48
C LEU A 104 7.61 8.64 3.99
N PRO A 105 8.74 8.28 3.38
CA PRO A 105 10.02 8.87 3.74
C PRO A 105 10.10 10.33 3.28
N ALA A 106 10.93 11.11 3.95
CA ALA A 106 11.29 12.43 3.44
C ALA A 106 12.25 12.30 2.23
N GLY A 107 12.19 13.27 1.31
CA GLY A 107 13.17 13.36 0.21
C GLY A 107 12.88 12.44 -0.98
N ILE A 108 11.62 12.06 -1.18
CA ILE A 108 11.17 11.34 -2.39
C ILE A 108 11.54 12.14 -3.64
N VAL A 109 12.13 11.47 -4.63
CA VAL A 109 12.43 12.05 -5.94
C VAL A 109 11.28 11.72 -6.91
N VAL A 110 10.54 12.73 -7.35
CA VAL A 110 9.48 12.57 -8.36
C VAL A 110 10.05 13.02 -9.70
N LEU A 111 10.23 12.09 -10.63
CA LEU A 111 10.76 12.35 -11.98
C LEU A 111 9.63 12.83 -12.91
N ASP A 112 8.52 12.14 -12.91
CA ASP A 112 7.31 12.53 -13.63
C ASP A 112 6.04 12.10 -12.85
N ASP A 113 5.10 13.04 -12.67
CA ASP A 113 3.73 12.84 -12.14
C ASP A 113 2.73 13.69 -12.92
N THR A 114 2.97 13.86 -14.24
CA THR A 114 2.16 14.76 -15.08
C THR A 114 0.85 14.14 -15.54
N VAL A 115 0.72 12.82 -15.50
CA VAL A 115 -0.46 12.10 -15.95
C VAL A 115 -1.46 11.94 -14.80
N ALA A 116 -2.74 12.05 -15.11
CA ALA A 116 -3.80 11.87 -14.12
C ALA A 116 -3.91 10.40 -13.70
N GLY A 117 -4.11 10.19 -12.40
CA GLY A 117 -4.24 8.87 -11.80
C GLY A 117 -5.04 8.90 -10.50
N THR A 118 -4.94 7.85 -9.73
CA THR A 118 -5.65 7.65 -8.47
C THR A 118 -4.74 7.65 -7.24
N ASP A 119 -3.44 8.00 -7.44
CA ASP A 119 -2.38 7.94 -6.44
C ASP A 119 -2.07 6.51 -5.95
N GLU A 120 -2.30 5.50 -6.82
CA GLU A 120 -1.92 4.12 -6.55
C GLU A 120 -0.40 4.01 -6.35
N GLY A 121 0.39 4.75 -7.14
CA GLY A 121 1.84 4.80 -6.98
C GLY A 121 2.26 5.27 -5.59
N ARG A 122 1.57 6.26 -5.02
CA ARG A 122 1.80 6.66 -3.63
C ARG A 122 1.49 5.53 -2.65
N ALA A 123 0.39 4.82 -2.84
CA ALA A 123 0.03 3.69 -1.98
C ALA A 123 1.08 2.56 -2.05
N MET A 124 1.62 2.26 -3.24
CA MET A 124 2.74 1.33 -3.40
C MET A 124 3.97 1.79 -2.61
N MET A 125 4.30 3.06 -2.68
CA MET A 125 5.45 3.64 -1.99
C MET A 125 5.29 3.62 -0.46
N GLN A 126 4.07 3.76 0.07
CA GLN A 126 3.78 3.59 1.49
C GLN A 126 4.06 2.14 1.93
N ILE A 127 3.61 1.14 1.16
CA ILE A 127 3.89 -0.27 1.44
C ILE A 127 5.41 -0.55 1.41
N ILE A 128 6.13 0.04 0.45
CA ILE A 128 7.59 -0.08 0.38
C ILE A 128 8.25 0.52 1.62
N HIS A 129 7.74 1.66 2.10
CA HIS A 129 8.27 2.30 3.30
C HIS A 129 8.05 1.46 4.56
N ASP A 130 6.92 0.78 4.68
CA ASP A 130 6.66 -0.15 5.79
C ASP A 130 7.66 -1.31 5.80
N VAL A 131 7.90 -1.90 4.63
CA VAL A 131 8.80 -3.06 4.49
C VAL A 131 10.27 -2.67 4.64
N ALA A 132 10.67 -1.53 4.09
CA ALA A 132 12.04 -1.03 4.04
C ALA A 132 12.13 0.46 4.41
N PRO A 133 11.92 0.82 5.69
CA PRO A 133 11.79 2.21 6.14
C PRO A 133 13.04 3.06 5.94
N GLY A 134 14.20 2.45 5.80
CA GLY A 134 15.46 3.13 5.51
C GLY A 134 15.75 3.34 4.02
N ALA A 135 14.92 2.82 3.11
CA ALA A 135 15.13 2.96 1.69
C ALA A 135 14.78 4.37 1.19
N GLY A 136 15.61 4.90 0.29
CA GLY A 136 15.25 6.05 -0.53
C GLY A 136 14.19 5.64 -1.56
N GLN A 137 13.33 6.59 -1.96
CA GLN A 137 12.27 6.31 -2.93
C GLN A 137 12.22 7.33 -4.06
N ALA A 138 11.89 6.86 -5.25
CA ALA A 138 11.66 7.68 -6.43
C ALA A 138 10.41 7.21 -7.18
N PHE A 139 9.76 8.14 -7.88
CA PHE A 139 8.53 7.88 -8.63
C PHE A 139 8.63 8.39 -10.08
N HIS A 140 8.03 7.64 -11.00
CA HIS A 140 7.76 8.07 -12.37
C HIS A 140 6.40 7.50 -12.79
N THR A 141 5.54 8.31 -13.45
CA THR A 141 4.28 7.80 -13.98
C THR A 141 4.52 6.71 -15.02
N ALA A 142 3.69 5.68 -15.02
CA ALA A 142 3.69 4.63 -16.04
C ALA A 142 2.65 4.89 -17.15
N PHE A 143 1.83 5.94 -17.05
CA PHE A 143 0.64 6.14 -17.86
C PHE A 143 0.83 7.09 -19.05
N GLY A 144 2.06 7.54 -19.31
CA GLY A 144 2.40 8.34 -20.50
C GLY A 144 2.43 7.55 -21.82
N GLY A 145 2.19 6.24 -21.76
CA GLY A 145 2.22 5.31 -22.88
C GLY A 145 3.43 4.36 -22.85
N GLN A 146 3.39 3.30 -23.66
CA GLN A 146 4.39 2.23 -23.62
C GLN A 146 5.85 2.72 -23.76
N ALA A 147 6.09 3.70 -24.64
CA ALA A 147 7.44 4.22 -24.83
C ALA A 147 7.91 5.08 -23.64
N ASP A 148 7.02 5.85 -23.08
CA ASP A 148 7.25 6.66 -21.90
C ASP A 148 7.50 5.79 -20.66
N PHE A 149 6.70 4.74 -20.46
CA PHE A 149 6.94 3.74 -19.42
C PHE A 149 8.33 3.11 -19.52
N ALA A 150 8.76 2.73 -20.73
CA ALA A 150 10.10 2.19 -20.96
C ALA A 150 11.21 3.23 -20.70
N LEU A 151 10.95 4.50 -20.98
CA LEU A 151 11.85 5.60 -20.69
C LEU A 151 11.94 5.84 -19.18
N GLY A 152 10.81 5.86 -18.48
CA GLY A 152 10.74 6.02 -17.03
C GLY A 152 11.54 4.96 -16.26
N ILE A 153 11.51 3.70 -16.72
CA ILE A 153 12.39 2.65 -16.16
C ILE A 153 13.88 3.06 -16.28
N GLN A 154 14.28 3.58 -17.45
CA GLN A 154 15.68 3.98 -17.67
C GLN A 154 16.05 5.22 -16.86
N GLU A 155 15.15 6.16 -16.69
CA GLU A 155 15.34 7.36 -15.89
C GLU A 155 15.46 7.04 -14.40
N LEU A 156 14.60 6.16 -13.88
CA LEU A 156 14.72 5.65 -12.52
C LEU A 156 16.04 4.90 -12.30
N ALA A 157 16.54 4.18 -13.31
CA ALA A 157 17.84 3.53 -13.27
C ALA A 157 19.02 4.50 -13.45
N GLY A 158 18.78 5.81 -13.55
CA GLY A 158 19.83 6.83 -13.71
C GLY A 158 20.41 6.93 -15.11
N CYS A 159 19.67 6.53 -16.14
CA CYS A 159 20.10 6.55 -17.54
C CYS A 159 21.44 5.83 -17.76
N PRO A 160 21.56 4.55 -17.50
CA PRO A 160 22.80 3.81 -17.71
C PRO A 160 23.25 3.84 -19.18
N PRO A 161 24.53 3.53 -19.48
CA PRO A 161 25.04 3.49 -20.84
C PRO A 161 24.22 2.58 -21.75
N GLY A 162 23.75 3.11 -22.87
CA GLY A 162 22.87 2.42 -23.81
C GLY A 162 21.39 2.74 -23.64
N SER A 163 21.02 3.64 -22.74
CA SER A 163 19.65 4.15 -22.62
C SER A 163 19.18 4.85 -23.90
N ALA A 164 17.86 4.95 -24.06
CA ALA A 164 17.25 5.59 -25.23
C ALA A 164 17.68 7.07 -25.36
N PRO A 165 17.77 7.60 -26.59
CA PRO A 165 17.96 9.03 -26.80
C PRO A 165 16.76 9.81 -26.22
N GLY A 166 16.93 10.54 -25.19
CA GLY A 166 15.86 11.23 -24.48
C GLY A 166 15.77 10.86 -23.00
N CYS A 167 16.47 9.80 -22.57
CA CYS A 167 16.62 9.50 -21.16
C CYS A 167 17.35 10.69 -20.48
N THR A 168 16.73 11.24 -19.47
CA THR A 168 17.25 12.38 -18.72
C THR A 168 17.53 11.97 -17.28
N PRO A 169 18.81 11.98 -16.83
CA PRO A 169 19.10 11.64 -15.45
C PRO A 169 18.40 12.60 -14.49
N GLY A 170 17.49 12.07 -13.69
CA GLY A 170 16.71 12.85 -12.71
C GLY A 170 17.36 12.94 -11.32
N GLY A 171 18.65 12.60 -11.21
CA GLY A 171 19.35 12.62 -9.92
C GLY A 171 19.10 11.40 -9.04
N VAL A 172 18.50 10.35 -9.58
CA VAL A 172 18.29 9.05 -8.94
C VAL A 172 18.96 7.95 -9.77
N ALA A 173 19.39 6.89 -9.08
CA ALA A 173 19.79 5.63 -9.67
C ALA A 173 19.24 4.54 -8.76
N ALA A 174 18.04 4.06 -9.08
CA ALA A 174 17.36 3.07 -8.27
C ALA A 174 18.05 1.70 -8.36
N ASP A 175 18.22 1.05 -7.22
CA ASP A 175 18.76 -0.31 -7.11
C ASP A 175 17.69 -1.36 -7.42
N VAL A 176 16.44 -1.02 -7.13
CA VAL A 176 15.26 -1.84 -7.38
C VAL A 176 14.21 -0.99 -8.05
N ILE A 177 13.56 -1.50 -9.09
CA ILE A 177 12.43 -0.85 -9.75
C ILE A 177 11.23 -1.78 -9.68
N VAL A 178 10.09 -1.24 -9.29
CA VAL A 178 8.82 -1.95 -9.16
C VAL A 178 7.73 -1.22 -9.95
N ASP A 179 6.89 -2.00 -10.62
CA ASP A 179 5.70 -1.52 -11.33
C ASP A 179 4.52 -2.49 -11.14
N ASP A 180 3.32 -2.01 -11.43
CA ASP A 180 2.06 -2.77 -11.46
C ASP A 180 1.33 -2.59 -12.79
N VAL A 181 2.00 -2.07 -13.81
CA VAL A 181 1.41 -1.69 -15.11
C VAL A 181 1.86 -2.64 -16.21
N ILE A 182 0.94 -3.05 -17.06
CA ILE A 182 1.23 -3.89 -18.23
C ILE A 182 0.67 -3.24 -19.49
N TYR A 183 1.47 -3.22 -20.54
CA TYR A 183 1.09 -2.81 -21.90
C TYR A 183 1.00 -4.03 -22.81
N PHE A 184 -0.06 -4.13 -23.62
CA PHE A 184 -0.30 -5.20 -24.58
C PHE A 184 -0.12 -4.68 -26.02
#